data_a0007d63709db02fd9b47746a28dda8e
#
_entry.id   a0007d63709db02fd9b47746a28dda8e
#
_cell.length_a   1.000
_cell.length_b   1.000
_cell.length_c   1.000
_cell.angle_alpha   90.00
_cell.angle_beta   90.00
_cell.angle_gamma   90.00
#
_symmetry.space_group_name_H-M   'P 1'
#
loop_
_entity.id
_entity.type
_entity.pdbx_description
1 polymer ?
#
loop_
_entity_poly.entity_id
_entity_poly.type
_entity_poly.pdbx_seq_one_letter_code
_entity_poly.pdbx_strand_id
1 'polypeptide(L)'
;MPSPVALRPDASNPTAPQAWAELTLTDVVNQAQRLQQAGDDAAAMALYQGWIADGPPALRHVACFNLGTLLGAAHRDAEAEAAYRRAVELQPDFAHARLNLGHLFERAGQPESALAQWREVLARSAPVELRIHAWNNLGRLLEKLRRYPDAEAALRESLLLDPRQPSVIQHHVHLRQKQCAWPVYQPFGELTANQLLTGTSLLAMMSASDDPTLQLLAATRFVQERVPRLAAAPLHRGMPPRSGRIRIGYLSGDLHLHAVGLLVPELFELHDREKFEVWGFCWTPESAQPQQRRLRAALDHLVRLAGVDDGTAARLIAEAGIDVLVDLQGLTAGARPAILAHRAAPVQVSYLGLPGTSALPGVDWLLADAYVMPPELEPFCTERAIRLPHCYQVSDRQREVALTPSRASCGLPVDRFV
;
A
#
# COMPACT_ATOMS: atom_id res chain seq x y z
N MET A 1 18.40 65.91 -2.07
CA MET A 1 19.27 64.72 -2.26
C MET A 1 18.77 63.62 -1.34
N PRO A 2 18.20 62.53 -1.87
CA PRO A 2 17.82 61.39 -1.02
C PRO A 2 19.04 60.50 -0.76
N SER A 3 19.18 60.06 0.49
CA SER A 3 20.20 59.13 0.99
C SER A 3 20.15 57.78 0.25
N PRO A 4 21.30 57.13 0.01
CA PRO A 4 21.33 55.82 -0.65
C PRO A 4 20.71 54.76 0.23
N VAL A 5 19.71 54.04 -0.32
CA VAL A 5 19.19 52.81 0.25
C VAL A 5 20.29 51.76 0.19
N ALA A 6 20.77 51.34 1.36
CA ALA A 6 21.70 50.22 1.44
C ALA A 6 21.03 48.98 0.87
N LEU A 7 21.57 48.46 -0.25
CA LEU A 7 21.24 47.15 -0.83
C LEU A 7 21.52 46.08 0.23
N ARG A 8 20.49 45.37 0.68
CA ARG A 8 20.66 44.14 1.46
C ARG A 8 21.51 43.18 0.65
N PRO A 9 22.47 42.47 1.25
CA PRO A 9 23.27 41.49 0.53
C PRO A 9 22.37 40.43 -0.09
N ASP A 10 22.73 40.05 -1.32
CA ASP A 10 22.04 39.03 -2.10
C ASP A 10 22.03 37.71 -1.34
N ALA A 11 20.86 37.28 -0.88
CA ALA A 11 20.66 36.09 -0.05
C ALA A 11 20.86 34.78 -0.80
N SER A 12 21.35 34.83 -2.05
CA SER A 12 21.54 33.63 -2.90
C SER A 12 22.81 32.83 -2.58
N ASN A 13 23.79 33.42 -1.87
CA ASN A 13 25.00 32.70 -1.45
C ASN A 13 25.72 33.41 -0.28
N PRO A 14 25.35 33.16 0.99
CA PRO A 14 26.03 33.76 2.16
C PRO A 14 27.39 33.04 2.35
N THR A 15 28.45 33.65 1.82
CA THR A 15 29.83 33.14 1.94
C THR A 15 30.61 33.67 3.14
N ALA A 16 30.02 34.51 3.97
CA ALA A 16 30.70 35.09 5.13
C ALA A 16 30.12 34.58 6.48
N PRO A 17 30.94 34.19 7.47
CA PRO A 17 30.48 33.72 8.79
C PRO A 17 29.51 34.67 9.54
N GLN A 18 29.64 35.95 9.35
CA GLN A 18 28.74 36.95 9.94
C GLN A 18 27.29 36.93 9.40
N ALA A 19 27.10 36.44 8.13
CA ALA A 19 25.78 36.34 7.51
C ALA A 19 24.91 35.23 8.12
N TRP A 20 25.50 34.14 8.61
CA TRP A 20 24.79 33.02 9.22
C TRP A 20 24.23 33.32 10.60
N ALA A 21 24.92 34.18 11.39
CA ALA A 21 24.49 34.58 12.72
C ALA A 21 23.22 35.47 12.71
N GLU A 22 22.93 36.11 11.59
CA GLU A 22 21.77 36.99 11.39
C GLU A 22 20.55 36.25 10.80
N LEU A 23 20.75 35.09 10.19
CA LEU A 23 19.68 34.27 9.61
C LEU A 23 18.99 33.44 10.69
N THR A 24 17.67 33.57 10.80
CA THR A 24 16.86 32.66 11.60
C THR A 24 16.72 31.31 10.93
N LEU A 25 16.45 30.25 11.71
CA LEU A 25 16.14 28.93 11.13
C LEU A 25 14.95 29.00 10.18
N THR A 26 13.96 29.84 10.47
CA THR A 26 12.80 30.04 9.59
C THR A 26 13.19 30.59 8.22
N ASP A 27 14.14 31.53 8.16
CA ASP A 27 14.65 32.07 6.89
C ASP A 27 15.36 30.97 6.09
N VAL A 28 16.17 30.16 6.75
CA VAL A 28 16.89 29.03 6.14
C VAL A 28 15.89 27.98 5.59
N VAL A 29 14.86 27.62 6.35
CA VAL A 29 13.81 26.68 5.92
C VAL A 29 13.06 27.24 4.70
N ASN A 30 12.65 28.50 4.74
CA ASN A 30 11.93 29.12 3.65
C ASN A 30 12.79 29.20 2.35
N GLN A 31 14.07 29.51 2.50
CA GLN A 31 15.00 29.56 1.37
C GLN A 31 15.27 28.14 0.82
N ALA A 32 15.49 27.15 1.69
CA ALA A 32 15.67 25.77 1.27
C ALA A 32 14.44 25.22 0.52
N GLN A 33 13.22 25.54 0.97
CA GLN A 33 11.98 25.17 0.28
C GLN A 33 11.88 25.79 -1.12
N ARG A 34 12.29 27.05 -1.29
CA ARG A 34 12.33 27.70 -2.62
C ARG A 34 13.33 27.03 -3.55
N LEU A 35 14.51 26.65 -3.05
CA LEU A 35 15.53 25.92 -3.81
C LEU A 35 15.01 24.55 -4.24
N GLN A 36 14.34 23.81 -3.34
CA GLN A 36 13.69 22.53 -3.68
C GLN A 36 12.60 22.68 -4.76
N GLN A 37 11.76 23.72 -4.65
CA GLN A 37 10.74 24.01 -5.67
C GLN A 37 11.36 24.35 -7.04
N ALA A 38 12.56 24.91 -7.04
CA ALA A 38 13.35 25.16 -8.25
C ALA A 38 14.13 23.92 -8.74
N GLY A 39 14.06 22.79 -8.01
CA GLY A 39 14.80 21.56 -8.36
C GLY A 39 16.26 21.57 -7.91
N ASP A 40 16.70 22.53 -7.12
CA ASP A 40 18.08 22.65 -6.64
C ASP A 40 18.22 22.12 -5.20
N ASP A 41 18.08 20.82 -5.04
CA ASP A 41 18.25 20.13 -3.76
C ASP A 41 19.69 20.25 -3.25
N ALA A 42 20.69 20.35 -4.13
CA ALA A 42 22.09 20.49 -3.74
C ALA A 42 22.34 21.81 -3.03
N ALA A 43 21.82 22.91 -3.55
CA ALA A 43 21.91 24.23 -2.90
C ALA A 43 21.13 24.26 -1.56
N ALA A 44 19.95 23.59 -1.49
CA ALA A 44 19.20 23.46 -0.25
C ALA A 44 19.98 22.71 0.83
N MET A 45 20.67 21.62 0.47
CA MET A 45 21.55 20.88 1.39
C MET A 45 22.74 21.72 1.85
N ALA A 46 23.41 22.42 0.93
CA ALA A 46 24.53 23.30 1.24
C ALA A 46 24.14 24.44 2.18
N LEU A 47 22.92 24.99 2.01
CA LEU A 47 22.36 26.02 2.88
C LEU A 47 22.21 25.50 4.33
N TYR A 48 21.64 24.30 4.54
CA TYR A 48 21.57 23.70 5.88
C TYR A 48 22.94 23.39 6.45
N GLN A 49 23.90 22.89 5.65
CA GLN A 49 25.26 22.59 6.10
C GLN A 49 25.98 23.85 6.60
N GLY A 50 25.90 24.96 5.85
CA GLY A 50 26.50 26.24 6.26
C GLY A 50 25.87 26.77 7.56
N TRP A 51 24.55 26.71 7.68
CA TRP A 51 23.89 27.16 8.89
C TRP A 51 24.17 26.26 10.11
N ILE A 52 24.34 24.95 9.92
CA ILE A 52 24.74 24.02 10.98
C ILE A 52 26.15 24.33 11.48
N ALA A 53 27.08 24.73 10.59
CA ALA A 53 28.45 25.07 10.95
C ALA A 53 28.50 26.39 11.73
N ASP A 54 27.92 27.45 11.21
CA ASP A 54 28.15 28.83 11.64
C ASP A 54 26.94 29.52 12.31
N GLY A 55 25.76 28.90 12.21
CA GLY A 55 24.52 29.46 12.78
C GLY A 55 24.36 29.25 14.28
N PRO A 56 23.30 29.83 14.90
CA PRO A 56 23.03 29.73 16.33
C PRO A 56 22.89 28.28 16.81
N PRO A 57 23.49 27.92 17.97
CA PRO A 57 23.52 26.53 18.43
C PRO A 57 22.14 25.97 18.85
N ALA A 58 21.22 26.83 19.30
CA ALA A 58 19.99 26.42 19.95
C ALA A 58 19.06 25.54 19.07
N LEU A 59 19.04 25.75 17.75
CA LEU A 59 18.15 25.06 16.82
C LEU A 59 18.91 24.18 15.80
N ARG A 60 20.20 23.94 16.03
CA ARG A 60 21.01 23.11 15.12
C ARG A 60 20.48 21.70 14.95
N HIS A 61 19.85 21.13 15.98
CA HIS A 61 19.21 19.82 15.90
C HIS A 61 18.11 19.76 14.84
N VAL A 62 17.31 20.84 14.69
CA VAL A 62 16.27 20.93 13.66
C VAL A 62 16.87 21.05 12.27
N ALA A 63 17.94 21.86 12.10
CA ALA A 63 18.64 21.99 10.83
C ALA A 63 19.29 20.64 10.40
N CYS A 64 19.92 19.92 11.35
CA CYS A 64 20.45 18.58 11.10
C CYS A 64 19.34 17.60 10.67
N PHE A 65 18.17 17.64 11.31
CA PHE A 65 17.01 16.85 10.94
C PHE A 65 16.53 17.15 9.52
N ASN A 66 16.37 18.43 9.16
CA ASN A 66 15.94 18.85 7.84
C ASN A 66 16.95 18.45 6.75
N LEU A 67 18.25 18.62 7.02
CA LEU A 67 19.31 18.11 6.13
C LEU A 67 19.21 16.59 5.96
N GLY A 68 19.03 15.83 7.04
CA GLY A 68 18.83 14.38 7.00
C GLY A 68 17.62 13.98 6.16
N THR A 69 16.55 14.76 6.20
CA THR A 69 15.34 14.51 5.39
C THR A 69 15.62 14.70 3.90
N LEU A 70 16.34 15.76 3.52
CA LEU A 70 16.75 15.99 2.12
C LEU A 70 17.69 14.90 1.61
N LEU A 71 18.70 14.56 2.42
CA LEU A 71 19.65 13.49 2.09
C LEU A 71 18.95 12.14 1.91
N GLY A 72 17.99 11.81 2.80
CA GLY A 72 17.19 10.59 2.70
C GLY A 72 16.30 10.54 1.46
N ALA A 73 15.71 11.67 1.06
CA ALA A 73 14.95 11.79 -0.20
C ALA A 73 15.85 11.62 -1.44
N ALA A 74 17.11 12.08 -1.36
CA ALA A 74 18.12 11.91 -2.40
C ALA A 74 18.80 10.52 -2.37
N HIS A 75 18.33 9.56 -1.54
CA HIS A 75 18.93 8.23 -1.35
C HIS A 75 20.41 8.24 -0.88
N ARG A 76 20.84 9.33 -0.23
CA ARG A 76 22.16 9.46 0.42
C ARG A 76 22.08 8.97 1.87
N ASP A 77 21.75 7.69 2.04
CA ASP A 77 21.30 7.12 3.32
C ASP A 77 22.38 7.21 4.43
N ALA A 78 23.64 7.02 4.12
CA ALA A 78 24.72 7.13 5.12
C ALA A 78 24.89 8.56 5.67
N GLU A 79 24.72 9.55 4.82
CA GLU A 79 24.82 10.96 5.22
C GLU A 79 23.56 11.41 5.95
N ALA A 80 22.38 10.90 5.54
CA ALA A 80 21.12 11.10 6.25
C ALA A 80 21.21 10.54 7.68
N GLU A 81 21.77 9.35 7.84
CA GLU A 81 22.01 8.72 9.15
C GLU A 81 22.89 9.61 10.04
N ALA A 82 24.02 10.09 9.50
CA ALA A 82 24.93 10.97 10.24
C ALA A 82 24.21 12.28 10.68
N ALA A 83 23.42 12.87 9.80
CA ALA A 83 22.65 14.08 10.09
C ALA A 83 21.59 13.85 11.19
N TYR A 84 20.83 12.75 11.12
CA TYR A 84 19.84 12.42 12.14
C TYR A 84 20.50 12.07 13.49
N ARG A 85 21.61 11.31 13.49
CA ARG A 85 22.37 11.05 14.71
C ARG A 85 22.86 12.35 15.34
N ARG A 86 23.37 13.29 14.54
CA ARG A 86 23.79 14.59 15.04
C ARG A 86 22.63 15.37 15.63
N ALA A 87 21.43 15.30 15.05
CA ALA A 87 20.24 15.91 15.62
C ALA A 87 19.90 15.32 16.99
N VAL A 88 19.97 13.99 17.15
CA VAL A 88 19.72 13.29 18.43
C VAL A 88 20.81 13.57 19.47
N GLU A 89 22.07 13.72 19.08
CA GLU A 89 23.16 14.11 19.99
C GLU A 89 22.94 15.52 20.55
N LEU A 90 22.53 16.46 19.70
CA LEU A 90 22.26 17.84 20.08
C LEU A 90 21.00 17.96 20.95
N GLN A 91 19.97 17.15 20.66
CA GLN A 91 18.72 17.13 21.39
C GLN A 91 18.26 15.69 21.59
N PRO A 92 18.61 15.04 22.71
CA PRO A 92 18.29 13.62 22.95
C PRO A 92 16.81 13.26 22.90
N ASP A 93 15.93 14.20 23.22
CA ASP A 93 14.46 14.01 23.21
C ASP A 93 13.82 14.37 21.87
N PHE A 94 14.60 14.60 20.82
CA PHE A 94 14.08 14.98 19.52
C PHE A 94 13.50 13.75 18.77
N ALA A 95 12.24 13.45 19.08
CA ALA A 95 11.52 12.26 18.61
C ALA A 95 11.45 12.14 17.07
N HIS A 96 11.33 13.26 16.34
CA HIS A 96 11.27 13.24 14.87
C HIS A 96 12.51 12.62 14.24
N ALA A 97 13.70 12.96 14.72
CA ALA A 97 14.95 12.39 14.20
C ALA A 97 15.05 10.89 14.50
N ARG A 98 14.59 10.44 15.68
CA ARG A 98 14.56 9.02 16.02
C ARG A 98 13.56 8.25 15.16
N LEU A 99 12.38 8.80 14.87
CA LEU A 99 11.43 8.16 13.96
C LEU A 99 12.04 7.94 12.57
N ASN A 100 12.71 8.97 12.03
CA ASN A 100 13.34 8.90 10.72
C ASN A 100 14.57 7.99 10.70
N LEU A 101 15.38 7.95 11.76
CA LEU A 101 16.45 6.96 11.91
C LEU A 101 15.90 5.53 11.89
N GLY A 102 14.78 5.28 12.56
CA GLY A 102 14.12 3.99 12.52
C GLY A 102 13.71 3.58 11.10
N HIS A 103 13.11 4.49 10.33
CA HIS A 103 12.78 4.22 8.93
C HIS A 103 14.01 3.99 8.06
N LEU A 104 15.09 4.73 8.31
CA LEU A 104 16.33 4.57 7.58
C LEU A 104 16.94 3.17 7.84
N PHE A 105 17.02 2.75 9.11
CA PHE A 105 17.49 1.42 9.48
C PHE A 105 16.62 0.30 8.90
N GLU A 106 15.30 0.48 8.87
CA GLU A 106 14.42 -0.50 8.24
C GLU A 106 14.71 -0.65 6.74
N ARG A 107 14.88 0.46 6.00
CA ARG A 107 15.27 0.42 4.57
C ARG A 107 16.64 -0.25 4.37
N ALA A 108 17.57 -0.01 5.29
CA ALA A 108 18.90 -0.62 5.27
C ALA A 108 18.92 -2.11 5.66
N GLY A 109 17.75 -2.72 5.94
CA GLY A 109 17.67 -4.11 6.38
C GLY A 109 18.19 -4.36 7.80
N GLN A 110 18.16 -3.34 8.67
CA GLN A 110 18.60 -3.39 10.07
C GLN A 110 17.40 -3.28 11.02
N PRO A 111 16.53 -4.29 11.09
CA PRO A 111 15.26 -4.20 11.81
C PRO A 111 15.41 -3.95 13.31
N GLU A 112 16.38 -4.56 13.97
CA GLU A 112 16.56 -4.38 15.42
C GLU A 112 17.03 -2.95 15.76
N SER A 113 17.84 -2.34 14.90
CA SER A 113 18.22 -0.92 15.03
C SER A 113 17.02 -0.01 14.86
N ALA A 114 16.13 -0.32 13.92
CA ALA A 114 14.88 0.43 13.72
C ALA A 114 13.98 0.33 14.95
N LEU A 115 13.74 -0.89 15.45
CA LEU A 115 12.94 -1.11 16.66
C LEU A 115 13.52 -0.37 17.88
N ALA A 116 14.85 -0.34 18.01
CA ALA A 116 15.51 0.37 19.11
C ALA A 116 15.23 1.88 19.05
N GLN A 117 15.33 2.51 17.85
CA GLN A 117 15.05 3.95 17.72
C GLN A 117 13.60 4.30 18.06
N TRP A 118 12.63 3.52 17.62
CA TRP A 118 11.21 3.76 17.94
C TRP A 118 10.90 3.52 19.42
N ARG A 119 11.53 2.53 20.08
CA ARG A 119 11.42 2.35 21.55
C ARG A 119 11.99 3.54 22.32
N GLU A 120 13.09 4.12 21.84
CA GLU A 120 13.66 5.33 22.46
C GLU A 120 12.69 6.52 22.39
N VAL A 121 11.84 6.66 21.35
CA VAL A 121 10.77 7.67 21.32
C VAL A 121 9.77 7.44 22.45
N LEU A 122 9.44 6.19 22.72
CA LEU A 122 8.45 5.82 23.74
C LEU A 122 9.01 5.93 25.16
N ALA A 123 10.31 5.71 25.36
CA ALA A 123 10.99 5.82 26.65
C ALA A 123 11.21 7.28 27.09
N ARG A 124 10.99 8.25 26.21
CA ARG A 124 11.23 9.66 26.43
C ARG A 124 9.94 10.47 26.42
N SER A 125 10.04 11.73 26.83
CA SER A 125 8.92 12.68 26.76
C SER A 125 8.72 13.11 25.31
N ALA A 126 7.78 12.45 24.62
CA ALA A 126 7.40 12.76 23.24
C ALA A 126 5.90 13.10 23.16
N PRO A 127 5.49 14.01 22.25
CA PRO A 127 4.09 14.26 21.93
C PRO A 127 3.32 12.97 21.62
N VAL A 128 2.01 12.95 21.93
CA VAL A 128 1.16 11.77 21.78
C VAL A 128 1.16 11.28 20.32
N GLU A 129 1.12 12.19 19.37
CA GLU A 129 1.13 11.91 17.94
C GLU A 129 2.39 11.13 17.53
N LEU A 130 3.57 11.54 18.02
CA LEU A 130 4.83 10.87 17.72
C LEU A 130 4.95 9.51 18.42
N ARG A 131 4.36 9.37 19.62
CA ARG A 131 4.25 8.06 20.29
C ARG A 131 3.35 7.10 19.52
N ILE A 132 2.22 7.58 19.00
CA ILE A 132 1.34 6.79 18.10
C ILE A 132 2.12 6.35 16.87
N HIS A 133 2.86 7.23 16.22
CA HIS A 133 3.71 6.86 15.08
C HIS A 133 4.75 5.79 15.45
N ALA A 134 5.41 5.93 16.59
CA ALA A 134 6.38 4.93 17.07
C ALA A 134 5.74 3.57 17.31
N TRP A 135 4.58 3.51 17.99
CA TRP A 135 3.85 2.28 18.24
C TRP A 135 3.37 1.61 16.94
N ASN A 136 2.85 2.39 15.99
CA ASN A 136 2.40 1.87 14.70
C ASN A 136 3.57 1.29 13.87
N ASN A 137 4.72 1.95 13.88
CA ASN A 137 5.92 1.47 13.21
C ASN A 137 6.45 0.18 13.85
N LEU A 138 6.46 0.12 15.20
CA LEU A 138 6.81 -1.10 15.94
C LEU A 138 5.88 -2.24 15.56
N GLY A 139 4.56 -2.05 15.61
CA GLY A 139 3.57 -3.08 15.28
C GLY A 139 3.78 -3.63 13.88
N ARG A 140 3.92 -2.76 12.89
CA ARG A 140 4.13 -3.13 11.49
C ARG A 140 5.45 -3.89 11.27
N LEU A 141 6.57 -3.44 11.84
CA LEU A 141 7.86 -4.12 11.66
C LEU A 141 7.92 -5.44 12.43
N LEU A 142 7.37 -5.50 13.64
CA LEU A 142 7.30 -6.73 14.43
C LEU A 142 6.45 -7.80 13.73
N GLU A 143 5.35 -7.43 13.07
CA GLU A 143 4.59 -8.37 12.23
C GLU A 143 5.43 -8.92 11.08
N LYS A 144 6.15 -8.05 10.35
CA LYS A 144 7.07 -8.44 9.27
C LYS A 144 8.13 -9.44 9.75
N LEU A 145 8.57 -9.28 11.00
CA LEU A 145 9.52 -10.18 11.67
C LEU A 145 8.83 -11.43 12.28
N ARG A 146 7.53 -11.61 12.08
CA ARG A 146 6.69 -12.69 12.65
C ARG A 146 6.65 -12.73 14.18
N ARG A 147 6.94 -11.61 14.82
CA ARG A 147 6.83 -11.42 16.28
C ARG A 147 5.42 -10.92 16.61
N TYR A 148 4.43 -11.76 16.33
CA TYR A 148 3.02 -11.39 16.37
C TYR A 148 2.51 -10.92 17.74
N PRO A 149 2.87 -11.56 18.88
CA PRO A 149 2.45 -11.07 20.20
C PRO A 149 2.96 -9.66 20.51
N ASP A 150 4.22 -9.38 20.17
CA ASP A 150 4.82 -8.06 20.38
C ASP A 150 4.18 -7.02 19.45
N ALA A 151 3.87 -7.41 18.20
CA ALA A 151 3.19 -6.54 17.23
C ALA A 151 1.77 -6.18 17.72
N GLU A 152 0.99 -7.17 18.20
CA GLU A 152 -0.34 -6.93 18.77
C GLU A 152 -0.26 -5.97 19.96
N ALA A 153 0.67 -6.20 20.89
CA ALA A 153 0.86 -5.34 22.04
C ALA A 153 1.19 -3.88 21.61
N ALA A 154 2.07 -3.71 20.64
CA ALA A 154 2.41 -2.37 20.13
C ALA A 154 1.21 -1.64 19.51
N LEU A 155 0.41 -2.33 18.68
CA LEU A 155 -0.79 -1.73 18.10
C LEU A 155 -1.87 -1.44 19.14
N ARG A 156 -1.96 -2.28 20.18
CA ARG A 156 -2.87 -2.03 21.31
C ARG A 156 -2.49 -0.75 22.06
N GLU A 157 -1.20 -0.53 22.35
CA GLU A 157 -0.73 0.70 22.98
C GLU A 157 -1.03 1.95 22.11
N SER A 158 -0.88 1.84 20.79
CA SER A 158 -1.28 2.91 19.87
C SER A 158 -2.77 3.23 19.97
N LEU A 159 -3.63 2.20 19.99
CA LEU A 159 -5.09 2.33 20.08
C LEU A 159 -5.57 2.81 21.45
N LEU A 160 -4.80 2.58 22.51
CA LEU A 160 -5.07 3.16 23.84
C LEU A 160 -4.79 4.67 23.86
N LEU A 161 -3.86 5.16 23.02
CA LEU A 161 -3.59 6.60 22.89
C LEU A 161 -4.61 7.31 21.98
N ASP A 162 -5.01 6.69 20.88
CA ASP A 162 -6.10 7.15 20.02
C ASP A 162 -6.87 5.96 19.44
N PRO A 163 -8.11 5.70 19.89
CA PRO A 163 -8.95 4.63 19.37
C PRO A 163 -9.50 4.88 17.97
N ARG A 164 -9.33 6.08 17.41
CA ARG A 164 -9.89 6.50 16.12
C ARG A 164 -8.92 6.27 14.97
N GLN A 165 -8.31 5.09 14.89
CA GLN A 165 -7.35 4.69 13.86
C GLN A 165 -7.87 3.44 13.10
N PRO A 166 -8.73 3.58 12.07
CA PRO A 166 -9.37 2.44 11.40
C PRO A 166 -8.37 1.42 10.86
N SER A 167 -7.26 1.87 10.25
CA SER A 167 -6.24 0.98 9.71
C SER A 167 -5.48 0.21 10.79
N VAL A 168 -5.31 0.80 11.96
CA VAL A 168 -4.66 0.14 13.12
C VAL A 168 -5.61 -0.88 13.75
N ILE A 169 -6.91 -0.57 13.84
CA ILE A 169 -7.95 -1.54 14.28
C ILE A 169 -7.95 -2.76 13.36
N GLN A 170 -7.98 -2.56 12.04
CA GLN A 170 -7.91 -3.66 11.07
C GLN A 170 -6.68 -4.54 11.28
N HIS A 171 -5.53 -3.90 11.47
CA HIS A 171 -4.26 -4.58 11.66
C HIS A 171 -4.23 -5.34 12.99
N HIS A 172 -4.71 -4.75 14.08
CA HIS A 172 -4.82 -5.40 15.39
C HIS A 172 -5.71 -6.64 15.32
N VAL A 173 -6.91 -6.54 14.74
CA VAL A 173 -7.84 -7.67 14.56
C VAL A 173 -7.19 -8.78 13.72
N HIS A 174 -6.53 -8.42 12.61
CA HIS A 174 -5.82 -9.38 11.77
C HIS A 174 -4.71 -10.13 12.52
N LEU A 175 -3.93 -9.46 13.36
CA LEU A 175 -2.90 -10.10 14.20
C LEU A 175 -3.49 -11.06 15.20
N ARG A 176 -4.64 -10.72 15.82
CA ARG A 176 -5.34 -11.63 16.74
C ARG A 176 -5.81 -12.90 16.04
N GLN A 177 -6.39 -12.77 14.84
CA GLN A 177 -6.77 -13.92 14.01
C GLN A 177 -5.56 -14.79 13.66
N LYS A 178 -4.47 -14.16 13.21
CA LYS A 178 -3.23 -14.85 12.84
C LYS A 178 -2.62 -15.67 13.96
N GLN A 179 -2.82 -15.25 15.19
CA GLN A 179 -2.35 -15.92 16.41
C GLN A 179 -3.38 -16.89 17.03
N CYS A 180 -4.58 -17.00 16.46
CA CYS A 180 -5.71 -17.68 17.07
C CYS A 180 -6.02 -17.14 18.49
N ALA A 181 -5.88 -15.83 18.71
CA ALA A 181 -6.13 -15.17 19.98
C ALA A 181 -7.63 -14.91 20.16
N TRP A 182 -8.32 -15.85 20.78
CA TRP A 182 -9.78 -15.78 20.98
C TRP A 182 -10.14 -15.21 22.36
N PRO A 183 -11.25 -14.45 22.47
CA PRO A 183 -12.09 -13.94 21.39
C PRO A 183 -11.36 -12.85 20.56
N VAL A 184 -11.51 -12.87 19.23
CA VAL A 184 -10.83 -11.92 18.32
C VAL A 184 -11.20 -10.48 18.66
N TYR A 185 -12.48 -10.24 18.97
CA TYR A 185 -13.06 -8.91 19.25
C TYR A 185 -13.09 -8.59 20.75
N GLN A 186 -12.03 -8.91 21.48
CA GLN A 186 -11.94 -8.60 22.91
C GLN A 186 -11.85 -7.10 23.14
N PRO A 187 -12.79 -6.48 23.85
CA PRO A 187 -12.75 -5.04 24.16
C PRO A 187 -11.52 -4.65 24.98
N PHE A 188 -11.01 -3.45 24.76
CA PHE A 188 -9.97 -2.84 25.59
C PHE A 188 -9.97 -1.32 25.48
N GLY A 189 -9.59 -0.62 26.56
CA GLY A 189 -9.66 0.86 26.60
C GLY A 189 -11.06 1.35 26.27
N GLU A 190 -11.17 2.23 25.32
CA GLU A 190 -12.45 2.76 24.81
C GLU A 190 -13.03 1.94 23.65
N LEU A 191 -12.29 0.94 23.15
CA LEU A 191 -12.72 0.12 22.02
C LEU A 191 -13.65 -1.01 22.48
N THR A 192 -14.85 -0.98 21.96
CA THR A 192 -15.88 -2.03 22.15
C THR A 192 -15.69 -3.18 21.17
N ALA A 193 -16.24 -4.36 21.48
CA ALA A 193 -16.27 -5.49 20.57
C ALA A 193 -16.90 -5.14 19.21
N ASN A 194 -17.95 -4.31 19.21
CA ASN A 194 -18.62 -3.88 17.98
C ASN A 194 -17.73 -2.97 17.10
N GLN A 195 -16.94 -2.07 17.71
CA GLN A 195 -15.99 -1.23 16.96
C GLN A 195 -14.85 -2.08 16.36
N LEU A 196 -14.36 -3.08 17.07
CA LEU A 196 -13.39 -4.04 16.53
C LEU A 196 -13.97 -4.85 15.39
N LEU A 197 -15.19 -5.38 15.54
CA LEU A 197 -15.92 -6.12 14.51
C LEU A 197 -16.13 -5.28 13.27
N THR A 198 -16.73 -4.11 13.42
CA THR A 198 -17.00 -3.20 12.28
C THR A 198 -15.73 -2.62 11.66
N GLY A 199 -14.62 -2.57 12.41
CA GLY A 199 -13.30 -2.18 11.92
C GLY A 199 -12.56 -3.28 11.15
N THR A 200 -13.07 -4.50 11.09
CA THR A 200 -12.43 -5.64 10.45
C THR A 200 -12.40 -5.50 8.92
N SER A 201 -11.27 -5.84 8.29
CA SER A 201 -11.18 -5.86 6.82
C SER A 201 -12.03 -6.98 6.22
N LEU A 202 -12.40 -6.85 4.94
CA LEU A 202 -13.23 -7.88 4.28
C LEU A 202 -12.57 -9.27 4.32
N LEU A 203 -11.29 -9.38 3.97
CA LEU A 203 -10.58 -10.67 3.99
C LEU A 203 -10.54 -11.29 5.39
N ALA A 204 -10.30 -10.46 6.42
CA ALA A 204 -10.33 -10.90 7.81
C ALA A 204 -11.75 -11.28 8.26
N MET A 205 -12.78 -10.57 7.79
CA MET A 205 -14.18 -10.89 8.07
C MET A 205 -14.59 -12.23 7.46
N MET A 206 -14.21 -12.50 6.22
CA MET A 206 -14.49 -13.78 5.55
C MET A 206 -13.87 -14.98 6.27
N SER A 207 -12.74 -14.80 6.97
CA SER A 207 -12.13 -15.86 7.78
C SER A 207 -12.66 -15.93 9.22
N ALA A 208 -13.40 -14.92 9.68
CA ALA A 208 -13.91 -14.83 11.04
C ALA A 208 -15.41 -15.16 11.16
N SER A 209 -16.18 -14.98 10.09
CA SER A 209 -17.64 -15.12 10.10
C SER A 209 -18.16 -15.62 8.76
N ASP A 210 -19.13 -16.52 8.82
CA ASP A 210 -19.94 -16.99 7.71
C ASP A 210 -21.19 -16.11 7.46
N ASP A 211 -21.41 -15.08 8.28
CA ASP A 211 -22.48 -14.12 8.08
C ASP A 211 -22.22 -13.20 6.88
N PRO A 212 -22.95 -13.35 5.76
CA PRO A 212 -22.74 -12.58 4.55
C PRO A 212 -23.07 -11.09 4.74
N THR A 213 -23.90 -10.75 5.73
CA THR A 213 -24.23 -9.35 6.07
C THR A 213 -22.98 -8.61 6.57
N LEU A 214 -22.19 -9.27 7.44
CA LEU A 214 -20.94 -8.71 7.96
C LEU A 214 -19.89 -8.58 6.87
N GLN A 215 -19.85 -9.52 5.92
CA GLN A 215 -18.94 -9.45 4.78
C GLN A 215 -19.30 -8.27 3.86
N LEU A 216 -20.57 -8.09 3.53
CA LEU A 216 -21.06 -6.94 2.76
C LEU A 216 -20.78 -5.61 3.50
N LEU A 217 -20.98 -5.56 4.81
CA LEU A 217 -20.68 -4.39 5.63
C LEU A 217 -19.20 -4.02 5.56
N ALA A 218 -18.30 -5.01 5.69
CA ALA A 218 -16.85 -4.79 5.62
C ALA A 218 -16.41 -4.29 4.23
N ALA A 219 -16.97 -4.86 3.14
CA ALA A 219 -16.71 -4.41 1.77
C ALA A 219 -17.21 -2.97 1.56
N THR A 220 -18.45 -2.68 1.97
CA THR A 220 -19.06 -1.36 1.85
C THR A 220 -18.25 -0.29 2.58
N ARG A 221 -17.83 -0.59 3.80
CA ARG A 221 -17.00 0.32 4.59
C ARG A 221 -15.65 0.58 3.93
N PHE A 222 -14.98 -0.46 3.43
CA PHE A 222 -13.71 -0.30 2.71
C PHE A 222 -13.88 0.65 1.52
N VAL A 223 -14.94 0.46 0.73
CA VAL A 223 -15.22 1.31 -0.44
C VAL A 223 -15.49 2.75 -0.01
N GLN A 224 -16.31 2.96 1.03
CA GLN A 224 -16.63 4.31 1.53
C GLN A 224 -15.41 5.07 2.06
N GLU A 225 -14.46 4.38 2.69
CA GLU A 225 -13.26 4.98 3.29
C GLU A 225 -12.13 5.19 2.27
N ARG A 226 -12.02 4.32 1.25
CA ARG A 226 -10.83 4.26 0.38
C ARG A 226 -11.08 4.57 -1.08
N VAL A 227 -12.31 4.48 -1.55
CA VAL A 227 -12.62 4.78 -2.95
C VAL A 227 -13.25 6.15 -3.05
N PRO A 228 -12.65 7.09 -3.80
CA PRO A 228 -13.22 8.41 -3.99
C PRO A 228 -14.63 8.32 -4.57
N ARG A 229 -15.55 9.13 -4.04
CA ARG A 229 -16.86 9.32 -4.69
C ARG A 229 -16.65 10.12 -5.96
N LEU A 230 -16.73 9.44 -7.09
CA LEU A 230 -16.57 10.08 -8.38
C LEU A 230 -17.96 10.61 -8.81
N ALA A 231 -18.04 11.92 -8.94
CA ALA A 231 -19.23 12.60 -9.47
C ALA A 231 -19.26 12.61 -11.01
N ALA A 232 -18.26 12.03 -11.66
CA ALA A 232 -18.10 12.09 -13.11
C ALA A 232 -18.92 11.01 -13.83
N ALA A 233 -19.33 11.32 -15.05
CA ALA A 233 -19.91 10.35 -15.97
C ALA A 233 -18.92 9.20 -16.22
N PRO A 234 -19.40 7.98 -16.55
CA PRO A 234 -18.55 6.86 -16.95
C PRO A 234 -17.56 7.25 -18.04
N LEU A 235 -16.30 6.79 -17.92
CA LEU A 235 -15.29 7.06 -18.94
C LEU A 235 -15.53 6.28 -20.23
N HIS A 236 -16.18 5.11 -20.18
CA HIS A 236 -16.51 4.34 -21.37
C HIS A 236 -17.57 5.05 -22.23
N ARG A 237 -17.48 4.90 -23.54
CA ARG A 237 -18.41 5.49 -24.53
C ARG A 237 -19.61 4.58 -24.88
N GLY A 238 -19.90 3.57 -24.03
CA GLY A 238 -20.87 2.52 -24.34
C GLY A 238 -20.24 1.37 -25.15
N MET A 239 -21.06 0.38 -25.52
CA MET A 239 -20.66 -0.67 -26.45
C MET A 239 -21.03 -0.22 -27.86
N PRO A 240 -20.07 0.21 -28.70
CA PRO A 240 -20.37 0.48 -30.10
C PRO A 240 -20.74 -0.85 -30.80
N PRO A 241 -21.62 -0.84 -31.80
CA PRO A 241 -21.81 -1.99 -32.67
C PRO A 241 -20.45 -2.33 -33.29
N ARG A 242 -19.88 -3.47 -32.92
CA ARG A 242 -18.58 -3.91 -33.44
C ARG A 242 -18.75 -4.93 -34.55
N SER A 243 -18.00 -4.74 -35.61
CA SER A 243 -17.73 -5.75 -36.65
C SER A 243 -16.44 -6.56 -36.36
N GLY A 244 -15.87 -6.48 -35.13
CA GLY A 244 -14.57 -7.04 -34.78
C GLY A 244 -14.59 -7.85 -33.48
N ARG A 245 -13.40 -8.30 -33.07
CA ARG A 245 -13.19 -9.07 -31.82
C ARG A 245 -13.61 -8.27 -30.58
N ILE A 246 -14.17 -8.98 -29.59
CA ILE A 246 -14.46 -8.44 -28.27
C ILE A 246 -13.14 -8.24 -27.53
N ARG A 247 -12.92 -7.06 -26.95
CA ARG A 247 -11.73 -6.76 -26.15
C ARG A 247 -11.98 -7.06 -24.68
N ILE A 248 -11.26 -8.06 -24.18
CA ILE A 248 -11.30 -8.43 -22.76
C ILE A 248 -10.03 -7.89 -22.09
N GLY A 249 -10.20 -7.02 -21.11
CA GLY A 249 -9.12 -6.48 -20.30
C GLY A 249 -9.05 -7.17 -18.94
N TYR A 250 -7.89 -7.70 -18.56
CA TYR A 250 -7.61 -8.26 -17.24
C TYR A 250 -6.82 -7.26 -16.41
N LEU A 251 -7.38 -6.86 -15.26
CA LEU A 251 -6.82 -5.86 -14.35
C LEU A 251 -6.25 -6.55 -13.11
N SER A 252 -4.94 -6.44 -12.86
CA SER A 252 -4.31 -7.06 -11.68
C SER A 252 -2.91 -6.53 -11.37
N GLY A 253 -2.55 -6.46 -10.08
CA GLY A 253 -1.19 -6.32 -9.57
C GLY A 253 -0.48 -7.66 -9.34
N ASP A 254 -1.15 -8.81 -9.56
CA ASP A 254 -0.69 -10.14 -9.16
C ASP A 254 -0.28 -11.03 -10.35
N LEU A 255 0.02 -10.43 -11.52
CA LEU A 255 0.50 -11.16 -12.70
C LEU A 255 1.99 -11.51 -12.57
N HIS A 256 2.33 -12.26 -11.54
CA HIS A 256 3.66 -12.76 -11.23
C HIS A 256 3.57 -14.09 -10.47
N LEU A 257 4.62 -14.51 -9.75
CA LEU A 257 4.60 -15.69 -8.88
C LEU A 257 3.70 -15.41 -7.65
N HIS A 258 2.42 -15.45 -7.87
CA HIS A 258 1.32 -15.24 -6.91
C HIS A 258 0.21 -16.23 -7.21
N ALA A 259 -0.71 -16.49 -6.29
CA ALA A 259 -1.82 -17.44 -6.47
C ALA A 259 -2.59 -17.16 -7.78
N VAL A 260 -3.01 -15.91 -8.02
CA VAL A 260 -3.70 -15.50 -9.25
C VAL A 260 -2.81 -15.78 -10.49
N GLY A 261 -1.56 -15.32 -10.44
CA GLY A 261 -0.62 -15.51 -11.56
C GLY A 261 -0.26 -16.98 -11.84
N LEU A 262 -0.48 -17.90 -10.89
CA LEU A 262 -0.33 -19.35 -11.09
C LEU A 262 -1.59 -20.01 -11.67
N LEU A 263 -2.76 -19.39 -11.50
CA LEU A 263 -4.04 -19.95 -11.93
C LEU A 263 -4.42 -19.54 -13.36
N VAL A 264 -4.11 -18.31 -13.78
CA VAL A 264 -4.66 -17.71 -15.01
C VAL A 264 -3.86 -17.87 -16.31
N PRO A 265 -2.62 -18.39 -16.38
CA PRO A 265 -1.88 -18.44 -17.65
C PRO A 265 -2.64 -19.17 -18.75
N GLU A 266 -3.08 -20.38 -18.48
CA GLU A 266 -3.82 -21.18 -19.46
C GLU A 266 -5.18 -20.59 -19.82
N LEU A 267 -5.84 -19.86 -18.89
CA LEU A 267 -7.05 -19.10 -19.21
C LEU A 267 -6.77 -18.07 -20.31
N PHE A 268 -5.68 -17.31 -20.19
CA PHE A 268 -5.31 -16.30 -21.20
C PHE A 268 -4.93 -16.99 -22.54
N GLU A 269 -4.23 -18.10 -22.50
CA GLU A 269 -3.81 -18.88 -23.69
C GLU A 269 -4.99 -19.46 -24.46
N LEU A 270 -6.04 -19.91 -23.76
CA LEU A 270 -7.19 -20.62 -24.34
C LEU A 270 -8.27 -19.72 -24.96
N HIS A 271 -8.16 -18.41 -24.84
CA HIS A 271 -9.11 -17.52 -25.51
C HIS A 271 -9.07 -17.72 -27.03
N ASP A 272 -10.23 -17.87 -27.64
CA ASP A 272 -10.41 -17.91 -29.09
C ASP A 272 -10.03 -16.54 -29.72
N ARG A 273 -8.84 -16.46 -30.30
CA ARG A 273 -8.28 -15.21 -30.86
C ARG A 273 -8.98 -14.74 -32.13
N GLU A 274 -9.85 -15.54 -32.73
CA GLU A 274 -10.70 -15.08 -33.80
C GLU A 274 -11.84 -14.22 -33.29
N LYS A 275 -12.29 -14.46 -32.04
CA LYS A 275 -13.41 -13.75 -31.40
C LYS A 275 -12.98 -12.72 -30.37
N PHE A 276 -11.87 -12.97 -29.69
CA PHE A 276 -11.43 -12.17 -28.56
C PHE A 276 -10.03 -11.59 -28.77
N GLU A 277 -9.84 -10.38 -28.26
CA GLU A 277 -8.56 -9.68 -28.13
C GLU A 277 -8.28 -9.49 -26.66
N VAL A 278 -7.19 -10.06 -26.15
CA VAL A 278 -6.91 -10.18 -24.71
C VAL A 278 -5.87 -9.15 -24.28
N TRP A 279 -6.29 -8.27 -23.39
CA TRP A 279 -5.50 -7.19 -22.85
C TRP A 279 -5.15 -7.43 -21.39
N GLY A 280 -3.92 -7.08 -20.98
CA GLY A 280 -3.51 -7.03 -19.57
C GLY A 280 -3.28 -5.59 -19.14
N PHE A 281 -3.84 -5.21 -18.00
CA PHE A 281 -3.59 -3.94 -17.30
C PHE A 281 -2.96 -4.25 -15.96
N CYS A 282 -1.65 -3.97 -15.82
CA CYS A 282 -0.88 -4.56 -14.74
C CYS A 282 0.08 -3.56 -14.10
N TRP A 283 0.11 -3.53 -12.77
CA TRP A 283 1.08 -2.73 -12.00
C TRP A 283 2.13 -3.58 -11.28
N THR A 284 2.17 -4.90 -11.54
CA THR A 284 3.24 -5.77 -11.03
C THR A 284 4.61 -5.27 -11.49
N PRO A 285 5.62 -5.21 -10.60
CA PRO A 285 6.99 -4.92 -11.00
C PRO A 285 7.52 -5.91 -12.03
N GLU A 286 8.38 -5.44 -12.92
CA GLU A 286 9.00 -6.31 -13.91
C GLU A 286 9.99 -7.27 -13.29
N SER A 287 9.95 -8.52 -13.73
CA SER A 287 10.93 -9.53 -13.36
C SER A 287 11.24 -10.47 -14.54
N ALA A 288 12.40 -11.11 -14.48
CA ALA A 288 12.80 -12.12 -15.46
C ALA A 288 12.23 -13.52 -15.14
N GLN A 289 11.31 -13.63 -14.19
CA GLN A 289 10.73 -14.93 -13.79
C GLN A 289 9.98 -15.59 -14.94
N PRO A 290 10.13 -16.91 -15.14
CA PRO A 290 9.47 -17.65 -16.22
C PRO A 290 7.95 -17.47 -16.21
N GLN A 291 7.34 -17.48 -15.01
CA GLN A 291 5.90 -17.31 -14.84
C GLN A 291 5.41 -15.95 -15.39
N GLN A 292 6.12 -14.85 -15.10
CA GLN A 292 5.73 -13.55 -15.61
C GLN A 292 5.92 -13.43 -17.13
N ARG A 293 6.95 -14.08 -17.69
CA ARG A 293 7.15 -14.14 -19.16
C ARG A 293 6.02 -14.88 -19.85
N ARG A 294 5.59 -16.04 -19.29
CA ARG A 294 4.47 -16.81 -19.85
C ARG A 294 3.17 -16.01 -19.83
N LEU A 295 2.85 -15.38 -18.69
CA LEU A 295 1.67 -14.51 -18.56
C LEU A 295 1.66 -13.39 -19.61
N ARG A 296 2.80 -12.75 -19.83
CA ARG A 296 2.91 -11.69 -20.85
C ARG A 296 2.73 -12.22 -22.28
N ALA A 297 3.32 -13.37 -22.57
CA ALA A 297 3.24 -13.99 -23.90
C ALA A 297 1.81 -14.45 -24.23
N ALA A 298 0.99 -14.71 -23.21
CA ALA A 298 -0.40 -15.12 -23.36
C ALA A 298 -1.38 -13.95 -23.61
N LEU A 299 -0.92 -12.71 -23.57
CA LEU A 299 -1.72 -11.51 -23.83
C LEU A 299 -1.41 -10.96 -25.22
N ASP A 300 -2.43 -10.45 -25.93
CA ASP A 300 -2.21 -9.71 -27.18
C ASP A 300 -1.61 -8.33 -26.90
N HIS A 301 -2.01 -7.71 -25.79
CA HIS A 301 -1.54 -6.38 -25.38
C HIS A 301 -1.30 -6.33 -23.87
N LEU A 302 -0.25 -5.64 -23.45
CA LEU A 302 0.05 -5.37 -22.04
C LEU A 302 0.27 -3.89 -21.80
N VAL A 303 -0.58 -3.28 -21.00
CA VAL A 303 -0.47 -1.89 -20.54
C VAL A 303 0.09 -1.86 -19.12
N ARG A 304 1.21 -1.17 -18.93
CA ARG A 304 1.87 -1.04 -17.62
C ARG A 304 1.28 0.12 -16.84
N LEU A 305 0.79 -0.17 -15.64
CA LEU A 305 0.17 0.82 -14.75
C LEU A 305 1.03 1.15 -13.50
N ALA A 306 2.27 0.62 -13.43
CA ALA A 306 3.18 0.96 -12.34
C ALA A 306 3.56 2.44 -12.41
N GLY A 307 3.42 3.16 -11.29
CA GLY A 307 3.67 4.60 -11.23
C GLY A 307 2.59 5.50 -11.86
N VAL A 308 1.51 4.92 -12.39
CA VAL A 308 0.38 5.65 -12.99
C VAL A 308 -0.73 5.79 -11.94
N ASP A 309 -1.32 6.98 -11.78
CA ASP A 309 -2.47 7.19 -10.89
C ASP A 309 -3.75 6.51 -11.41
N ASP A 310 -4.74 6.30 -10.51
CA ASP A 310 -5.95 5.53 -10.83
C ASP A 310 -6.82 6.19 -11.90
N GLY A 311 -6.90 7.52 -11.93
CA GLY A 311 -7.66 8.25 -12.94
C GLY A 311 -7.03 8.14 -14.33
N THR A 312 -5.71 8.24 -14.41
CA THR A 312 -4.95 8.03 -15.67
C THR A 312 -5.03 6.57 -16.11
N ALA A 313 -4.91 5.61 -15.19
CA ALA A 313 -5.08 4.20 -15.49
C ALA A 313 -6.47 3.89 -16.09
N ALA A 314 -7.52 4.45 -15.50
CA ALA A 314 -8.89 4.31 -16.01
C ALA A 314 -9.06 4.91 -17.41
N ARG A 315 -8.43 6.08 -17.70
CA ARG A 315 -8.42 6.67 -19.06
C ARG A 315 -7.73 5.78 -20.08
N LEU A 316 -6.58 5.21 -19.75
CA LEU A 316 -5.86 4.28 -20.64
C LEU A 316 -6.71 3.04 -20.99
N ILE A 317 -7.47 2.51 -20.02
CA ILE A 317 -8.40 1.38 -20.25
C ILE A 317 -9.53 1.81 -21.19
N ALA A 318 -10.13 2.98 -20.96
CA ALA A 318 -11.21 3.51 -21.81
C ALA A 318 -10.74 3.82 -23.23
N GLU A 319 -9.53 4.37 -23.41
CA GLU A 319 -8.89 4.65 -24.71
C GLU A 319 -8.57 3.36 -25.47
N ALA A 320 -8.17 2.30 -24.77
CA ALA A 320 -7.99 0.97 -25.37
C ALA A 320 -9.33 0.37 -25.88
N GLY A 321 -10.45 0.97 -25.51
CA GLY A 321 -11.79 0.55 -25.94
C GLY A 321 -12.13 -0.86 -25.47
N ILE A 322 -11.85 -1.17 -24.23
CA ILE A 322 -12.16 -2.47 -23.60
C ILE A 322 -13.68 -2.63 -23.49
N ASP A 323 -14.20 -3.77 -23.93
CA ASP A 323 -15.62 -4.11 -23.83
C ASP A 323 -15.97 -4.73 -22.48
N VAL A 324 -15.12 -5.65 -22.01
CA VAL A 324 -15.27 -6.34 -20.72
C VAL A 324 -13.98 -6.19 -19.94
N LEU A 325 -14.03 -5.53 -18.79
CA LEU A 325 -12.92 -5.41 -17.86
C LEU A 325 -13.11 -6.39 -16.70
N VAL A 326 -12.16 -7.30 -16.53
CA VAL A 326 -12.18 -8.33 -15.49
C VAL A 326 -11.16 -7.96 -14.42
N ASP A 327 -11.65 -7.64 -13.22
CA ASP A 327 -10.80 -7.43 -12.04
C ASP A 327 -10.42 -8.78 -11.42
N LEU A 328 -9.13 -9.09 -11.44
CA LEU A 328 -8.57 -10.29 -10.82
C LEU A 328 -8.00 -10.04 -9.42
N GLN A 329 -8.18 -8.83 -8.89
CA GLN A 329 -7.60 -8.42 -7.60
C GLN A 329 -8.63 -8.45 -6.48
N GLY A 330 -9.81 -7.90 -6.71
CA GLY A 330 -10.80 -7.66 -5.67
C GLY A 330 -10.29 -6.69 -4.59
N LEU A 331 -10.85 -6.76 -3.38
CA LEU A 331 -10.44 -5.89 -2.26
C LEU A 331 -9.31 -6.53 -1.42
N THR A 332 -8.25 -6.97 -2.07
CA THR A 332 -7.05 -7.54 -1.44
C THR A 332 -5.93 -6.51 -1.28
N ALA A 333 -4.78 -6.93 -0.73
CA ALA A 333 -3.62 -6.05 -0.57
C ALA A 333 -3.11 -5.56 -1.94
N GLY A 334 -2.83 -4.27 -2.06
CA GLY A 334 -2.37 -3.66 -3.30
C GLY A 334 -3.46 -3.45 -4.37
N ALA A 335 -4.73 -3.72 -4.06
CA ALA A 335 -5.85 -3.45 -4.95
C ALA A 335 -5.99 -1.96 -5.28
N ARG A 336 -6.49 -1.67 -6.47
CA ARG A 336 -6.73 -0.33 -7.00
C ARG A 336 -8.20 -0.14 -7.43
N PRO A 337 -9.16 -0.29 -6.48
CA PRO A 337 -10.58 -0.29 -6.80
C PRO A 337 -11.09 1.06 -7.35
N ALA A 338 -10.38 2.16 -7.11
CA ALA A 338 -10.70 3.45 -7.69
C ALA A 338 -10.67 3.45 -9.23
N ILE A 339 -9.85 2.60 -9.87
CA ILE A 339 -9.85 2.42 -11.33
C ILE A 339 -11.24 1.97 -11.82
N LEU A 340 -11.84 0.98 -11.14
CA LEU A 340 -13.17 0.45 -11.49
C LEU A 340 -14.28 1.47 -11.24
N ALA A 341 -14.13 2.31 -10.20
CA ALA A 341 -15.09 3.35 -9.87
C ALA A 341 -15.26 4.39 -11.01
N HIS A 342 -14.26 4.57 -11.85
CA HIS A 342 -14.33 5.43 -13.05
C HIS A 342 -15.16 4.84 -14.19
N ARG A 343 -15.61 3.60 -14.11
CA ARG A 343 -16.38 2.92 -15.17
C ARG A 343 -15.63 3.03 -16.52
N ALA A 344 -14.44 2.48 -16.56
CA ALA A 344 -13.57 2.55 -17.75
C ALA A 344 -14.02 1.62 -18.88
N ALA A 345 -14.82 0.60 -18.60
CA ALA A 345 -15.40 -0.33 -19.57
C ALA A 345 -16.94 -0.45 -19.40
N PRO A 346 -17.70 -0.74 -20.48
CA PRO A 346 -19.15 -0.92 -20.44
C PRO A 346 -19.58 -2.04 -19.48
N VAL A 347 -18.80 -3.14 -19.43
CA VAL A 347 -19.03 -4.28 -18.54
C VAL A 347 -17.81 -4.44 -17.66
N GLN A 348 -18.01 -4.45 -16.34
CA GLN A 348 -16.97 -4.69 -15.35
C GLN A 348 -17.33 -5.89 -14.50
N VAL A 349 -16.37 -6.83 -14.35
CA VAL A 349 -16.56 -8.14 -13.73
C VAL A 349 -15.53 -8.33 -12.63
N SER A 350 -15.95 -8.73 -11.44
CA SER A 350 -15.07 -9.23 -10.38
C SER A 350 -14.87 -10.74 -10.54
N TYR A 351 -13.62 -11.18 -10.50
CA TYR A 351 -13.28 -12.59 -10.67
C TYR A 351 -12.03 -13.01 -9.91
N LEU A 352 -12.04 -14.14 -9.27
CA LEU A 352 -10.93 -14.93 -8.74
C LEU A 352 -10.18 -14.33 -7.54
N GLY A 353 -9.81 -13.04 -7.56
CA GLY A 353 -8.91 -12.44 -6.56
C GLY A 353 -9.45 -12.44 -5.13
N LEU A 354 -10.74 -12.20 -4.96
CA LEU A 354 -11.45 -12.28 -3.69
C LEU A 354 -12.82 -12.95 -3.92
N PRO A 355 -13.13 -14.06 -3.27
CA PRO A 355 -14.43 -14.75 -3.41
C PRO A 355 -15.51 -14.06 -2.55
N GLY A 356 -15.89 -12.84 -2.91
CA GLY A 356 -16.88 -12.03 -2.18
C GLY A 356 -17.25 -10.77 -2.95
N THR A 357 -18.26 -10.07 -2.46
CA THR A 357 -18.69 -8.79 -3.05
C THR A 357 -17.59 -7.74 -2.95
N SER A 358 -17.42 -6.95 -4.01
CA SER A 358 -16.53 -5.78 -3.98
C SER A 358 -17.20 -4.55 -3.37
N ALA A 359 -18.55 -4.54 -3.27
CA ALA A 359 -19.37 -3.40 -2.90
C ALA A 359 -19.09 -2.13 -3.74
N LEU A 360 -18.51 -2.28 -4.93
CA LEU A 360 -18.16 -1.19 -5.84
C LEU A 360 -19.34 -0.90 -6.78
N PRO A 361 -19.89 0.32 -6.80
CA PRO A 361 -21.00 0.66 -7.69
C PRO A 361 -20.67 0.52 -9.19
N GLY A 362 -19.38 0.48 -9.51
CA GLY A 362 -18.88 0.35 -10.87
C GLY A 362 -18.72 -1.10 -11.37
N VAL A 363 -18.89 -2.12 -10.53
CA VAL A 363 -18.76 -3.53 -10.91
C VAL A 363 -20.15 -4.13 -11.12
N ASP A 364 -20.38 -4.71 -12.29
CA ASP A 364 -21.71 -5.21 -12.70
C ASP A 364 -21.92 -6.67 -12.30
N TRP A 365 -20.86 -7.49 -12.43
CA TRP A 365 -20.95 -8.94 -12.34
C TRP A 365 -19.85 -9.53 -11.45
N LEU A 366 -20.22 -10.59 -10.73
CA LEU A 366 -19.31 -11.49 -10.03
C LEU A 366 -19.30 -12.84 -10.76
N LEU A 367 -18.15 -13.29 -11.23
CA LEU A 367 -18.00 -14.60 -11.84
C LEU A 367 -17.78 -15.65 -10.75
N ALA A 368 -18.70 -16.61 -10.64
CA ALA A 368 -18.78 -17.60 -9.58
C ALA A 368 -19.26 -18.95 -10.13
N ASP A 369 -19.63 -19.87 -9.27
CA ASP A 369 -20.41 -21.09 -9.57
C ASP A 369 -21.55 -21.25 -8.57
N ALA A 370 -22.38 -22.27 -8.77
CA ALA A 370 -23.55 -22.50 -7.92
C ALA A 370 -23.20 -22.91 -6.49
N TYR A 371 -21.96 -23.37 -6.24
CA TYR A 371 -21.52 -23.81 -4.92
C TYR A 371 -21.01 -22.62 -4.08
N VAL A 372 -20.16 -21.76 -4.66
CA VAL A 372 -19.58 -20.63 -3.92
C VAL A 372 -20.53 -19.43 -3.86
N MET A 373 -21.51 -19.35 -4.78
CA MET A 373 -22.51 -18.29 -4.83
C MET A 373 -23.90 -18.90 -5.11
N PRO A 374 -24.45 -19.64 -4.14
CA PRO A 374 -25.83 -20.12 -4.25
C PRO A 374 -26.82 -18.92 -4.25
N PRO A 375 -28.04 -19.07 -4.76
CA PRO A 375 -29.00 -17.96 -4.90
C PRO A 375 -29.29 -17.20 -3.61
N GLU A 376 -29.21 -17.86 -2.47
CA GLU A 376 -29.48 -17.33 -1.15
C GLU A 376 -28.46 -16.25 -0.73
N LEU A 377 -27.25 -16.26 -1.31
CA LEU A 377 -26.20 -15.29 -1.02
C LEU A 377 -26.25 -14.05 -1.93
N GLU A 378 -26.99 -14.08 -3.04
CA GLU A 378 -27.10 -12.93 -3.95
C GLU A 378 -27.55 -11.64 -3.29
N PRO A 379 -28.53 -11.64 -2.33
CA PRO A 379 -28.93 -10.40 -1.67
C PRO A 379 -27.82 -9.67 -0.89
N PHE A 380 -26.72 -10.38 -0.60
CA PHE A 380 -25.58 -9.85 0.13
C PHE A 380 -24.40 -9.47 -0.78
N CYS A 381 -24.61 -9.46 -2.09
CA CYS A 381 -23.67 -8.97 -3.09
C CYS A 381 -24.23 -7.77 -3.82
N THR A 382 -23.38 -6.81 -4.16
CA THR A 382 -23.79 -5.65 -4.98
C THR A 382 -23.76 -5.98 -6.46
N GLU A 383 -23.00 -6.98 -6.86
CA GLU A 383 -22.86 -7.49 -8.21
C GLU A 383 -23.88 -8.59 -8.49
N ARG A 384 -24.26 -8.75 -9.76
CA ARG A 384 -25.04 -9.90 -10.22
C ARG A 384 -24.12 -11.11 -10.40
N ALA A 385 -24.56 -12.30 -9.98
CA ALA A 385 -23.77 -13.50 -10.14
C ALA A 385 -23.89 -14.10 -11.56
N ILE A 386 -22.74 -14.36 -12.20
CA ILE A 386 -22.62 -15.25 -13.36
C ILE A 386 -22.11 -16.59 -12.86
N ARG A 387 -22.94 -17.63 -12.91
CA ARG A 387 -22.57 -18.96 -12.43
C ARG A 387 -22.05 -19.84 -13.56
N LEU A 388 -20.77 -20.20 -13.48
CA LEU A 388 -20.20 -21.20 -14.36
C LEU A 388 -20.77 -22.60 -14.04
N PRO A 389 -20.88 -23.50 -15.05
CA PRO A 389 -21.61 -24.76 -14.88
C PRO A 389 -20.92 -25.79 -13.98
N HIS A 390 -19.61 -25.64 -13.74
CA HIS A 390 -18.83 -26.63 -12.96
C HIS A 390 -18.10 -25.97 -11.79
N CYS A 391 -17.00 -25.30 -12.07
CA CYS A 391 -16.18 -24.65 -11.08
C CYS A 391 -15.79 -23.25 -11.57
N TYR A 392 -15.93 -22.24 -10.69
CA TYR A 392 -15.53 -20.88 -11.05
C TYR A 392 -14.02 -20.71 -11.11
N GLN A 393 -13.28 -21.49 -10.31
CA GLN A 393 -11.84 -21.34 -10.22
C GLN A 393 -11.15 -22.03 -11.40
N VAL A 394 -10.40 -21.24 -12.17
CA VAL A 394 -9.51 -21.78 -13.22
C VAL A 394 -8.31 -22.45 -12.60
N SER A 395 -7.72 -23.40 -13.33
CA SER A 395 -6.50 -24.08 -12.95
C SER A 395 -5.62 -24.27 -14.18
N ASP A 396 -4.33 -23.99 -14.03
CA ASP A 396 -3.33 -24.20 -15.09
C ASP A 396 -2.87 -25.66 -15.11
N ARG A 397 -3.24 -26.41 -16.16
CA ARG A 397 -2.86 -27.82 -16.35
C ARG A 397 -1.38 -27.99 -16.72
N GLN A 398 -0.72 -26.93 -17.18
CA GLN A 398 0.69 -26.94 -17.58
C GLN A 398 1.61 -26.51 -16.43
N ARG A 399 1.06 -26.26 -15.23
CA ARG A 399 1.86 -25.90 -14.06
C ARG A 399 2.80 -27.04 -13.69
N GLU A 400 4.09 -26.74 -13.51
CA GLU A 400 5.04 -27.69 -12.99
C GLU A 400 4.62 -28.22 -11.62
N VAL A 401 4.54 -29.52 -11.48
CA VAL A 401 4.31 -30.20 -10.20
C VAL A 401 5.62 -30.81 -9.77
N ALA A 402 6.07 -30.44 -8.57
CA ALA A 402 7.28 -31.02 -7.99
C ALA A 402 7.12 -32.55 -7.82
N LEU A 403 8.22 -33.27 -7.92
CA LEU A 403 8.24 -34.70 -7.59
C LEU A 403 7.73 -34.89 -6.15
N THR A 404 6.86 -35.85 -5.95
CA THR A 404 6.32 -36.18 -4.64
C THR A 404 7.46 -36.58 -3.70
N PRO A 405 7.73 -35.85 -2.61
CA PRO A 405 8.76 -36.23 -1.67
C PRO A 405 8.35 -37.52 -0.94
N SER A 406 9.33 -38.31 -0.54
CA SER A 406 9.05 -39.47 0.31
C SER A 406 8.67 -39.04 1.73
N ARG A 407 7.88 -39.85 2.43
CA ARG A 407 7.55 -39.56 3.84
C ARG A 407 8.82 -39.43 4.69
N ALA A 408 9.81 -40.26 4.43
CA ALA A 408 11.10 -40.21 5.13
C ALA A 408 11.86 -38.88 4.88
N SER A 409 11.87 -38.36 3.64
CA SER A 409 12.50 -37.07 3.33
C SER A 409 11.78 -35.87 3.97
N CYS A 410 10.50 -36.02 4.33
CA CYS A 410 9.72 -35.04 5.06
C CYS A 410 9.79 -35.24 6.59
N GLY A 411 10.57 -36.19 7.10
CA GLY A 411 10.62 -36.50 8.53
C GLY A 411 9.34 -37.11 9.07
N LEU A 412 8.51 -37.69 8.19
CA LEU A 412 7.22 -38.28 8.57
C LEU A 412 7.36 -39.80 8.82
N PRO A 413 6.64 -40.38 9.78
CA PRO A 413 6.60 -41.81 10.00
C PRO A 413 6.15 -42.55 8.74
N VAL A 414 6.81 -43.67 8.40
CA VAL A 414 6.52 -44.42 7.16
C VAL A 414 5.24 -45.25 7.31
N ASP A 415 4.94 -45.68 8.52
CA ASP A 415 3.94 -46.67 8.90
C ASP A 415 2.70 -46.11 9.62
N ARG A 416 2.57 -44.79 9.74
CA ARG A 416 1.47 -44.15 10.46
C ARG A 416 0.75 -43.12 9.61
N PHE A 417 -0.53 -42.92 9.90
CA PHE A 417 -1.27 -41.76 9.45
C PHE A 417 -0.76 -40.51 10.17
N VAL A 418 -0.57 -39.39 9.42
CA VAL A 418 -0.10 -38.10 9.92
C VAL A 418 -1.04 -37.02 9.47
#